data_bc6c4d611bd6804db7418704e2304bf1
#
_entry.id   bc6c4d611bd6804db7418704e2304bf1
#
_cell.length_a   1.000
_cell.length_b   1.000
_cell.length_c   1.000
_cell.angle_alpha   90.00
_cell.angle_beta   90.00
_cell.angle_gamma   90.00
#
_symmetry.space_group_name_H-M   'P 1'
#
loop_
_entity.id
_entity.type
_entity.pdbx_description
1 polymer ?
#
loop_
_entity_poly.entity_id
_entity_poly.type
_entity_poly.pdbx_seq_one_letter_code
_entity_poly.pdbx_strand_id
1 'polypeptide(L)'
;MFDLQASDLVGVTSAGISLIALALNILITQRQTRISFETLKFNNDTQVMNWANRVVSAMSEALHVSNATNISAMFLHERALSLATTLSALVDEGRWYFPNVGRRPADVDKPGAYRGSRQAILDHIVVVYESVNELQRLEDGPRDALASKIGEAKRHFVTEVQHAVDPRRRAWVMDRFRKY
;
A
#
# COMPACT_ATOMS: atom_id res chain seq x y z
N MET A 1 -58.55 -34.18 -24.00
CA MET A 1 -58.27 -34.41 -22.60
C MET A 1 -56.82 -34.87 -22.54
N PHE A 2 -55.89 -34.00 -22.08
CA PHE A 2 -54.46 -34.36 -22.05
C PHE A 2 -54.24 -35.22 -20.82
N ASP A 3 -54.05 -36.55 -21.00
CA ASP A 3 -53.57 -37.41 -19.93
C ASP A 3 -52.08 -37.15 -19.67
N LEU A 4 -51.81 -36.27 -18.70
CA LEU A 4 -50.49 -36.07 -18.16
C LEU A 4 -50.05 -37.36 -17.43
N GLN A 5 -49.14 -38.11 -18.03
CA GLN A 5 -48.57 -39.29 -17.36
C GLN A 5 -47.75 -38.83 -16.13
N ALA A 6 -47.73 -39.65 -15.10
CA ALA A 6 -46.99 -39.40 -13.86
C ALA A 6 -45.50 -39.08 -14.11
N SER A 7 -44.93 -39.61 -15.17
CA SER A 7 -43.56 -39.28 -15.67
C SER A 7 -43.39 -37.82 -16.06
N ASP A 8 -44.40 -37.19 -16.69
CA ASP A 8 -44.32 -35.81 -17.12
C ASP A 8 -44.37 -34.86 -15.93
N LEU A 9 -45.16 -35.23 -14.91
CA LEU A 9 -45.25 -34.44 -13.66
C LEU A 9 -43.93 -34.48 -12.89
N VAL A 10 -43.23 -35.65 -12.81
CA VAL A 10 -41.92 -35.80 -12.21
C VAL A 10 -40.88 -35.01 -12.99
N GLY A 11 -40.92 -35.03 -14.32
CA GLY A 11 -40.02 -34.27 -15.19
C GLY A 11 -40.16 -32.75 -14.96
N VAL A 12 -41.35 -32.22 -14.91
CA VAL A 12 -41.61 -30.78 -14.69
C VAL A 12 -41.18 -30.33 -13.28
N THR A 13 -41.48 -31.15 -12.26
CA THR A 13 -41.07 -30.81 -10.89
C THR A 13 -39.53 -30.84 -10.72
N SER A 14 -38.86 -31.83 -11.29
CA SER A 14 -37.37 -31.90 -11.25
C SER A 14 -36.70 -30.75 -11.99
N ALA A 15 -37.22 -30.36 -13.15
CA ALA A 15 -36.76 -29.18 -13.89
C ALA A 15 -36.95 -27.88 -13.08
N GLY A 16 -38.09 -27.72 -12.40
CA GLY A 16 -38.35 -26.59 -11.53
C GLY A 16 -37.38 -26.50 -10.35
N ILE A 17 -37.09 -27.62 -9.69
CA ILE A 17 -36.12 -27.70 -8.59
C ILE A 17 -34.72 -27.36 -9.10
N SER A 18 -34.33 -27.87 -10.28
CA SER A 18 -33.03 -27.60 -10.89
C SER A 18 -32.82 -26.11 -11.23
N LEU A 19 -33.85 -25.43 -11.73
CA LEU A 19 -33.81 -24.00 -11.99
C LEU A 19 -33.70 -23.18 -10.70
N ILE A 20 -34.39 -23.54 -9.63
CA ILE A 20 -34.26 -22.88 -8.34
C ILE A 20 -32.86 -23.08 -7.76
N ALA A 21 -32.34 -24.31 -7.82
CA ALA A 21 -30.98 -24.61 -7.37
C ALA A 21 -29.93 -23.84 -8.16
N LEU A 22 -30.09 -23.70 -9.48
CA LEU A 22 -29.20 -22.90 -10.32
C LEU A 22 -29.26 -21.42 -9.93
N ALA A 23 -30.43 -20.86 -9.73
CA ALA A 23 -30.61 -19.47 -9.31
C ALA A 23 -29.98 -19.22 -7.94
N LEU A 24 -30.18 -20.11 -6.97
CA LEU A 24 -29.53 -20.03 -5.65
C LEU A 24 -28.00 -20.12 -5.76
N ASN A 25 -27.47 -21.04 -6.57
CA ASN A 25 -26.00 -21.16 -6.78
C ASN A 25 -25.42 -19.87 -7.37
N ILE A 26 -26.08 -19.23 -8.33
CA ILE A 26 -25.64 -17.95 -8.90
C ILE A 26 -25.60 -16.88 -7.81
N LEU A 27 -26.65 -16.76 -6.99
CA LEU A 27 -26.71 -15.78 -5.90
C LEU A 27 -25.61 -16.02 -4.85
N ILE A 28 -25.39 -17.29 -4.46
CA ILE A 28 -24.35 -17.67 -3.51
C ILE A 28 -22.96 -17.33 -4.08
N THR A 29 -22.71 -17.70 -5.33
CA THR A 29 -21.42 -17.42 -5.99
C THR A 29 -21.15 -15.93 -6.07
N GLN A 30 -22.13 -15.11 -6.43
CA GLN A 30 -21.99 -13.64 -6.45
C GLN A 30 -21.66 -13.08 -5.08
N ARG A 31 -22.33 -13.57 -4.01
CA ARG A 31 -22.04 -13.16 -2.64
C ARG A 31 -20.63 -13.58 -2.20
N GLN A 32 -20.21 -14.81 -2.50
CA GLN A 32 -18.89 -15.32 -2.16
C GLN A 32 -17.80 -14.52 -2.87
N THR A 33 -17.97 -14.22 -4.15
CA THR A 33 -17.02 -13.40 -4.92
C THR A 33 -16.87 -12.03 -4.30
N ARG A 34 -17.98 -11.38 -3.91
CA ARG A 34 -17.96 -10.07 -3.25
C ARG A 34 -17.22 -10.11 -1.91
N ILE A 35 -17.51 -11.10 -1.07
CA ILE A 35 -16.85 -11.28 0.24
C ILE A 35 -15.34 -11.53 0.03
N SER A 36 -14.95 -12.35 -0.93
CA SER A 36 -13.56 -12.62 -1.26
C SER A 36 -12.82 -11.36 -1.70
N PHE A 37 -13.43 -10.52 -2.54
CA PHE A 37 -12.86 -9.23 -2.93
C PHE A 37 -12.68 -8.28 -1.73
N GLU A 38 -13.67 -8.19 -0.86
CA GLU A 38 -13.59 -7.34 0.34
C GLU A 38 -12.49 -7.84 1.29
N THR A 39 -12.34 -9.15 1.45
CA THR A 39 -11.29 -9.77 2.28
C THR A 39 -9.90 -9.54 1.70
N LEU A 40 -9.70 -9.74 0.39
CA LEU A 40 -8.42 -9.49 -0.27
C LEU A 40 -8.00 -8.01 -0.12
N LYS A 41 -8.96 -7.12 -0.27
CA LYS A 41 -8.74 -5.68 -0.11
C LYS A 41 -8.35 -5.34 1.33
N PHE A 42 -9.06 -5.86 2.31
CA PHE A 42 -8.77 -5.66 3.73
C PHE A 42 -7.36 -6.17 4.08
N ASN A 43 -6.98 -7.34 3.58
CA ASN A 43 -5.65 -7.90 3.79
C ASN A 43 -4.56 -7.01 3.19
N ASN A 44 -4.75 -6.52 1.96
CA ASN A 44 -3.81 -5.59 1.34
C ASN A 44 -3.67 -4.29 2.15
N ASP A 45 -4.77 -3.72 2.61
CA ASP A 45 -4.75 -2.50 3.43
C ASP A 45 -4.02 -2.71 4.74
N THR A 46 -4.22 -3.87 5.38
CA THR A 46 -3.52 -4.23 6.61
C THR A 46 -2.00 -4.33 6.37
N GLN A 47 -1.58 -4.90 5.24
CA GLN A 47 -0.15 -4.98 4.89
C GLN A 47 0.44 -3.59 4.62
N VAL A 48 -0.27 -2.73 3.87
CA VAL A 48 0.13 -1.35 3.64
C VAL A 48 0.25 -0.58 4.95
N MET A 49 -0.70 -0.73 5.87
CA MET A 49 -0.65 -0.07 7.18
C MET A 49 0.52 -0.57 8.05
N ASN A 50 0.80 -1.88 8.03
CA ASN A 50 1.94 -2.45 8.75
C ASN A 50 3.27 -1.92 8.21
N TRP A 51 3.41 -1.86 6.88
CA TRP A 51 4.56 -1.24 6.24
C TRP A 51 4.67 0.25 6.60
N ALA A 52 3.58 1.01 6.48
CA ALA A 52 3.55 2.44 6.80
C ALA A 52 3.92 2.74 8.25
N ASN A 53 3.47 1.92 9.21
CA ASN A 53 3.84 2.05 10.62
C ASN A 53 5.36 1.89 10.83
N ARG A 54 6.00 0.95 10.13
CA ARG A 54 7.46 0.78 10.18
C ARG A 54 8.18 1.99 9.57
N VAL A 55 7.68 2.53 8.46
CA VAL A 55 8.21 3.76 7.86
C VAL A 55 8.10 4.93 8.83
N VAL A 56 6.92 5.15 9.41
CA VAL A 56 6.71 6.25 10.39
C VAL A 56 7.61 6.09 11.60
N SER A 57 7.84 4.86 12.07
CA SER A 57 8.77 4.58 13.17
C SER A 57 10.20 4.96 12.80
N ALA A 58 10.69 4.54 11.64
CA ALA A 58 12.03 4.88 11.15
C ALA A 58 12.20 6.39 10.93
N MET A 59 11.20 7.07 10.35
CA MET A 59 11.22 8.53 10.18
C MET A 59 11.19 9.27 11.53
N SER A 60 10.46 8.75 12.52
CA SER A 60 10.40 9.34 13.86
C SER A 60 11.73 9.21 14.56
N GLU A 61 12.40 8.08 14.41
CA GLU A 61 13.73 7.84 14.93
C GLU A 61 14.76 8.74 14.25
N ALA A 62 14.71 8.89 12.92
CA ALA A 62 15.58 9.80 12.19
C ALA A 62 15.42 11.25 12.68
N LEU A 63 14.18 11.68 12.92
CA LEU A 63 13.87 13.00 13.49
C LEU A 63 14.44 13.14 14.92
N HIS A 64 14.31 12.11 15.75
CA HIS A 64 14.84 12.12 17.10
C HIS A 64 16.37 12.22 17.12
N VAL A 65 17.04 11.42 16.29
CA VAL A 65 18.51 11.43 16.16
C VAL A 65 19.01 12.78 15.63
N SER A 66 18.30 13.40 14.67
CA SER A 66 18.69 14.72 14.13
C SER A 66 18.53 15.86 15.14
N ASN A 67 17.58 15.75 16.09
CA ASN A 67 17.36 16.75 17.15
C ASN A 67 18.24 16.54 18.39
N ALA A 68 18.93 15.41 18.50
CA ALA A 68 19.69 15.10 19.71
C ALA A 68 20.99 15.91 19.79
N THR A 69 21.16 16.66 20.88
CA THR A 69 22.25 17.62 21.08
C THR A 69 23.51 17.03 21.75
N ASN A 70 23.36 15.92 22.51
CA ASN A 70 24.42 15.36 23.35
C ASN A 70 24.75 13.90 22.95
N ILE A 71 24.89 13.64 21.67
CA ILE A 71 25.23 12.31 21.14
C ILE A 71 26.69 12.33 20.65
N SER A 72 27.46 11.27 20.97
CA SER A 72 28.79 11.12 20.39
C SER A 72 28.73 10.95 18.87
N ALA A 73 29.72 11.48 18.15
CA ALA A 73 29.81 11.36 16.70
C ALA A 73 29.78 9.89 16.22
N MET A 74 30.42 8.99 16.96
CA MET A 74 30.42 7.55 16.68
C MET A 74 29.03 6.94 16.77
N PHE A 75 28.28 7.22 17.85
CA PHE A 75 26.92 6.72 18.01
C PHE A 75 25.98 7.29 16.93
N LEU A 76 26.13 8.58 16.62
CA LEU A 76 25.38 9.22 15.54
C LEU A 76 25.62 8.52 14.20
N HIS A 77 26.88 8.26 13.87
CA HIS A 77 27.25 7.60 12.61
C HIS A 77 26.66 6.19 12.51
N GLU A 78 26.82 5.36 13.54
CA GLU A 78 26.25 4.01 13.58
C GLU A 78 24.72 4.02 13.44
N ARG A 79 24.06 4.95 14.14
CA ARG A 79 22.61 5.04 14.11
C ARG A 79 22.09 5.53 12.78
N ALA A 80 22.73 6.52 12.18
CA ALA A 80 22.40 7.03 10.87
C ALA A 80 22.61 5.95 9.78
N LEU A 81 23.69 5.16 9.86
CA LEU A 81 23.92 4.04 8.93
C LEU A 81 22.82 2.98 9.03
N SER A 82 22.45 2.59 10.26
CA SER A 82 21.33 1.66 10.51
C SER A 82 20.01 2.18 9.95
N LEU A 83 19.70 3.46 10.19
CA LEU A 83 18.49 4.10 9.69
C LEU A 83 18.48 4.19 8.15
N ALA A 84 19.60 4.55 7.53
CA ALA A 84 19.71 4.60 6.07
C ALA A 84 19.44 3.22 5.46
N THR A 85 20.00 2.15 6.03
CA THR A 85 19.76 0.77 5.59
C THR A 85 18.28 0.40 5.72
N THR A 86 17.66 0.72 6.87
CA THR A 86 16.24 0.45 7.12
C THR A 86 15.34 1.21 6.15
N LEU A 87 15.58 2.50 5.95
CA LEU A 87 14.79 3.32 5.03
C LEU A 87 14.92 2.84 3.58
N SER A 88 16.13 2.45 3.14
CA SER A 88 16.34 1.87 1.82
C SER A 88 15.51 0.59 1.62
N ALA A 89 15.53 -0.33 2.57
CA ALA A 89 14.73 -1.55 2.53
C ALA A 89 13.22 -1.25 2.50
N LEU A 90 12.76 -0.25 3.27
CA LEU A 90 11.35 0.16 3.28
C LEU A 90 10.91 0.83 1.98
N VAL A 91 11.81 1.52 1.26
CA VAL A 91 11.52 2.04 -0.09
C VAL A 91 11.31 0.88 -1.07
N ASP A 92 12.18 -0.13 -1.03
CA ASP A 92 12.06 -1.28 -1.94
C ASP A 92 10.82 -2.13 -1.63
N GLU A 93 10.52 -2.37 -0.36
CA GLU A 93 9.27 -3.02 0.05
C GLU A 93 8.04 -2.20 -0.37
N GLY A 94 8.09 -0.89 -0.24
CA GLY A 94 7.02 0.01 -0.65
C GLY A 94 6.69 -0.07 -2.14
N ARG A 95 7.62 -0.49 -2.99
CA ARG A 95 7.37 -0.72 -4.43
C ARG A 95 6.41 -1.88 -4.69
N TRP A 96 6.26 -2.81 -3.75
CA TRP A 96 5.28 -3.89 -3.87
C TRP A 96 3.85 -3.38 -3.77
N TYR A 97 3.64 -2.31 -3.00
CA TYR A 97 2.33 -1.67 -2.80
C TYR A 97 2.12 -0.49 -3.74
N PHE A 98 3.19 0.23 -4.06
CA PHE A 98 3.24 1.46 -4.84
C PHE A 98 4.26 1.34 -5.97
N PRO A 99 3.98 0.50 -6.99
CA PRO A 99 4.88 0.31 -8.11
C PRO A 99 5.08 1.61 -8.89
N ASN A 100 6.24 1.73 -9.52
CA ASN A 100 6.52 2.86 -10.41
C ASN A 100 5.50 2.93 -11.54
N VAL A 101 5.13 4.15 -11.94
CA VAL A 101 4.15 4.40 -12.98
C VAL A 101 4.80 5.01 -14.23
N GLY A 102 4.16 4.75 -15.38
CA GLY A 102 4.65 5.24 -16.67
C GLY A 102 5.83 4.44 -17.22
N ARG A 103 6.17 4.73 -18.47
CA ARG A 103 7.34 4.17 -19.16
C ARG A 103 8.17 5.33 -19.66
N ARG A 104 9.45 5.37 -19.31
CA ARG A 104 10.42 6.34 -19.85
C ARG A 104 11.33 5.61 -20.83
N PRO A 105 11.57 6.14 -22.05
CA PRO A 105 12.51 5.52 -22.99
C PRO A 105 13.92 5.31 -22.41
N ALA A 106 14.35 6.20 -21.52
CA ALA A 106 15.65 6.11 -20.82
C ALA A 106 15.74 5.00 -19.75
N ASP A 107 14.63 4.29 -19.47
CA ASP A 107 14.59 3.27 -18.41
C ASP A 107 14.67 1.83 -18.99
N VAL A 108 14.98 1.67 -20.30
CA VAL A 108 15.00 0.35 -20.95
C VAL A 108 15.97 -0.61 -20.29
N ASP A 109 17.12 -0.12 -19.84
CA ASP A 109 18.18 -0.92 -19.21
C ASP A 109 17.96 -1.18 -17.72
N LYS A 110 16.95 -0.55 -17.11
CA LYS A 110 16.65 -0.76 -15.69
C LYS A 110 15.84 -2.05 -15.48
N PRO A 111 16.06 -2.76 -14.34
CA PRO A 111 15.18 -3.83 -13.90
C PRO A 111 13.73 -3.38 -13.81
N GLY A 112 12.77 -4.25 -14.11
CA GLY A 112 11.35 -3.93 -14.25
C GLY A 112 10.75 -3.11 -13.09
N ALA A 113 11.09 -3.46 -11.85
CA ALA A 113 10.60 -2.76 -10.65
C ALA A 113 11.07 -1.30 -10.50
N TYR A 114 12.14 -0.93 -11.24
CA TYR A 114 12.74 0.41 -11.17
C TYR A 114 12.44 1.28 -12.40
N ARG A 115 11.66 0.74 -13.36
CA ARG A 115 11.22 1.49 -14.55
C ARG A 115 10.10 2.45 -14.22
N GLY A 116 10.09 3.61 -14.89
CA GLY A 116 9.07 4.63 -14.71
C GLY A 116 9.35 5.59 -13.55
N SER A 117 8.32 6.34 -13.17
CA SER A 117 8.38 7.33 -12.09
C SER A 117 7.95 6.69 -10.77
N ARG A 118 8.75 6.90 -9.75
CA ARG A 118 8.38 6.53 -8.37
C ARG A 118 7.17 7.34 -7.93
N GLN A 119 6.30 6.75 -7.13
CA GLN A 119 5.14 7.44 -6.57
C GLN A 119 5.55 8.36 -5.41
N ALA A 120 4.86 9.49 -5.25
CA ALA A 120 5.16 10.52 -4.25
C ALA A 120 5.29 10.00 -2.83
N ILE A 121 4.47 9.02 -2.44
CA ILE A 121 4.55 8.38 -1.12
C ILE A 121 5.94 7.79 -0.83
N LEU A 122 6.61 7.21 -1.83
CA LEU A 122 7.97 6.67 -1.70
C LEU A 122 9.03 7.77 -1.76
N ASP A 123 8.76 8.88 -2.45
CA ASP A 123 9.70 10.01 -2.52
C ASP A 123 9.90 10.65 -1.15
N HIS A 124 8.88 10.69 -0.30
CA HIS A 124 9.01 11.18 1.07
C HIS A 124 9.96 10.32 1.92
N ILE A 125 9.99 9.00 1.69
CA ILE A 125 10.95 8.11 2.38
C ILE A 125 12.37 8.39 1.89
N VAL A 126 12.54 8.62 0.58
CA VAL A 126 13.85 8.92 -0.01
C VAL A 126 14.39 10.26 0.48
N VAL A 127 13.53 11.28 0.66
CA VAL A 127 13.94 12.55 1.26
C VAL A 127 14.54 12.34 2.67
N VAL A 128 13.90 11.47 3.49
CA VAL A 128 14.44 11.14 4.82
C VAL A 128 15.72 10.32 4.72
N TYR A 129 15.80 9.34 3.82
CA TYR A 129 17.01 8.57 3.54
C TYR A 129 18.21 9.46 3.17
N GLU A 130 18.01 10.40 2.25
CA GLU A 130 19.03 11.37 1.84
C GLU A 130 19.45 12.27 3.00
N SER A 131 18.47 12.76 3.80
CA SER A 131 18.75 13.58 4.98
C SER A 131 19.55 12.82 6.04
N VAL A 132 19.28 11.53 6.24
CA VAL A 132 20.06 10.68 7.17
C VAL A 132 21.47 10.45 6.65
N ASN A 133 21.66 10.25 5.35
CA ASN A 133 23.00 10.16 4.75
C ASN A 133 23.78 11.48 4.86
N GLU A 134 23.11 12.61 4.75
CA GLU A 134 23.72 13.92 4.98
C GLU A 134 24.11 14.10 6.44
N LEU A 135 23.26 13.64 7.39
CA LEU A 135 23.55 13.66 8.82
C LEU A 135 24.83 12.87 9.18
N GLN A 136 25.11 11.75 8.48
CA GLN A 136 26.35 10.99 8.66
C GLN A 136 27.62 11.78 8.31
N ARG A 137 27.52 12.73 7.39
CA ARG A 137 28.65 13.52 6.87
C ARG A 137 28.90 14.80 7.67
N LEU A 138 27.91 15.19 8.50
CA LEU A 138 28.03 16.39 9.34
C LEU A 138 28.81 16.04 10.61
N GLU A 139 30.09 16.45 10.68
CA GLU A 139 30.90 16.30 11.89
C GLU A 139 30.43 17.24 13.01
N ASP A 140 30.22 18.55 12.70
CA ASP A 140 29.76 19.56 13.66
C ASP A 140 29.00 20.70 12.94
N GLY A 141 27.76 20.48 12.59
CA GLY A 141 26.95 21.47 11.89
C GLY A 141 25.52 21.60 12.44
N PRO A 142 24.82 22.71 12.10
CA PRO A 142 23.43 22.88 12.50
C PRO A 142 22.56 21.80 11.85
N ARG A 143 21.95 20.96 12.69
CA ARG A 143 21.09 19.83 12.26
C ARG A 143 19.63 20.23 12.11
N ASP A 144 19.27 21.44 12.50
CA ASP A 144 17.88 21.94 12.52
C ASP A 144 17.21 21.91 11.15
N ALA A 145 17.96 22.24 10.10
CA ALA A 145 17.46 22.18 8.72
C ALA A 145 17.12 20.75 8.29
N LEU A 146 17.95 19.78 8.64
CA LEU A 146 17.70 18.35 8.37
C LEU A 146 16.51 17.84 9.19
N ALA A 147 16.44 18.20 10.47
CA ALA A 147 15.32 17.85 11.33
C ALA A 147 14.00 18.42 10.78
N SER A 148 13.99 19.68 10.32
CA SER A 148 12.83 20.28 9.68
C SER A 148 12.40 19.53 8.42
N LYS A 149 13.35 19.23 7.54
CA LYS A 149 13.14 18.48 6.28
C LYS A 149 12.58 17.07 6.54
N ILE A 150 13.14 16.36 7.53
CA ILE A 150 12.64 15.04 7.95
C ILE A 150 11.23 15.15 8.51
N GLY A 151 10.95 16.15 9.37
CA GLY A 151 9.64 16.37 9.96
C GLY A 151 8.57 16.69 8.93
N GLU A 152 8.91 17.47 7.90
CA GLU A 152 8.01 17.79 6.78
C GLU A 152 7.72 16.54 5.93
N ALA A 153 8.76 15.82 5.51
CA ALA A 153 8.63 14.59 4.74
C ALA A 153 7.76 13.55 5.46
N LYS A 154 7.91 13.40 6.79
CA LYS A 154 7.08 12.53 7.62
C LYS A 154 5.61 12.93 7.59
N ARG A 155 5.28 14.24 7.71
CA ARG A 155 3.88 14.72 7.64
C ARG A 155 3.25 14.44 6.28
N HIS A 156 3.98 14.70 5.21
CA HIS A 156 3.51 14.40 3.85
C HIS A 156 3.32 12.89 3.64
N PHE A 157 4.26 12.07 4.09
CA PHE A 157 4.13 10.62 4.03
C PHE A 157 2.85 10.12 4.71
N VAL A 158 2.58 10.57 5.94
CA VAL A 158 1.35 10.20 6.68
C VAL A 158 0.09 10.62 5.91
N THR A 159 0.10 11.79 5.31
CA THR A 159 -1.01 12.28 4.48
C THR A 159 -1.24 11.38 3.26
N GLU A 160 -0.18 11.00 2.55
CA GLU A 160 -0.28 10.09 1.39
C GLU A 160 -0.77 8.70 1.80
N VAL A 161 -0.31 8.16 2.93
CA VAL A 161 -0.83 6.88 3.49
C VAL A 161 -2.32 6.99 3.79
N GLN A 162 -2.77 8.06 4.45
CA GLN A 162 -4.19 8.27 4.72
C GLN A 162 -5.01 8.31 3.42
N HIS A 163 -4.51 9.00 2.39
CA HIS A 163 -5.15 9.01 1.08
C HIS A 163 -5.23 7.63 0.43
N ALA A 164 -4.19 6.81 0.58
CA ALA A 164 -4.14 5.47 -0.02
C ALA A 164 -5.12 4.49 0.63
N VAL A 165 -5.31 4.59 1.97
CA VAL A 165 -6.15 3.65 2.75
C VAL A 165 -7.54 4.18 3.09
N ASP A 166 -7.89 5.43 2.72
CA ASP A 166 -9.21 6.03 3.06
C ASP A 166 -10.37 5.23 2.43
N PRO A 167 -11.23 4.61 3.26
CA PRO A 167 -12.35 3.83 2.76
C PRO A 167 -13.39 4.68 2.01
N ARG A 168 -13.49 5.98 2.30
CA ARG A 168 -14.44 6.90 1.63
C ARG A 168 -14.05 7.13 0.17
N ARG A 169 -12.75 7.28 -0.11
CA ARG A 169 -12.24 7.42 -1.47
C ARG A 169 -12.52 6.18 -2.31
N ARG A 170 -12.48 5.01 -1.68
CA ARG A 170 -12.78 3.72 -2.31
C ARG A 170 -14.26 3.53 -2.60
N ALA A 171 -15.14 3.93 -1.70
CA ALA A 171 -16.59 3.88 -1.91
C ALA A 171 -16.99 4.70 -3.15
N TRP A 172 -16.40 5.89 -3.32
CA TRP A 172 -16.63 6.74 -4.48
C TRP A 172 -16.16 6.11 -5.80
N VAL A 173 -14.97 5.48 -5.81
CA VAL A 173 -14.45 4.77 -7.00
C VAL A 173 -15.36 3.59 -7.36
N MET A 174 -15.77 2.78 -6.36
CA MET A 174 -16.65 1.62 -6.58
C MET A 174 -18.03 2.03 -7.10
N ASP A 175 -18.59 3.15 -6.63
CA ASP A 175 -19.89 3.65 -7.09
C ASP A 175 -19.82 4.14 -8.54
N ARG A 176 -18.67 4.65 -8.97
CA ARG A 176 -18.42 5.07 -10.36
C ARG A 176 -18.36 3.88 -11.32
N PHE A 177 -17.75 2.77 -10.93
CA PHE A 177 -17.71 1.54 -11.74
C PHE A 177 -19.04 0.76 -11.73
N ARG A 178 -19.92 1.02 -10.78
CA ARG A 178 -21.26 0.39 -10.70
C ARG A 178 -22.25 1.01 -11.68
N LYS A 179 -21.97 2.17 -12.23
CA LYS A 179 -22.84 2.91 -13.15
C LYS A 179 -22.56 2.61 -14.63
N TYR A 180 -21.59 1.75 -14.93
CA TYR A 180 -21.29 1.21 -16.25
C TYR A 180 -21.48 -0.32 -16.25
#